data_aa6c002f223e245f3caa440087f4a6cc
#
_entry.id   aa6c002f223e245f3caa440087f4a6cc
#
_cell.length_a   1.000
_cell.length_b   1.000
_cell.length_c   1.000
_cell.angle_alpha   90.00
_cell.angle_beta   90.00
_cell.angle_gamma   90.00
#
_symmetry.space_group_name_H-M   'P 1'
#
loop_
_entity.id
_entity.type
_entity.pdbx_description
1 polymer ?
#
loop_
_entity_poly.entity_id
_entity_poly.type
_entity_poly.pdbx_seq_one_letter_code
_entity_poly.pdbx_strand_id
1 'polypeptide(L)'
;MDFASLGLSENIVKAVTEAGYTEPTAVQQAAIPAALAGKDLIVSSQTGSGKTAAFMLPSLQRLTLEPTIKARGPRVLVLTPTRELAVQVTDACKGYGKNLRYAKAVSVVGGMPYPVQNKLLSSPYEILVATPGRLMDQMNSGRIDFGRLEILILDEADRMLDMGFVDDIEAIVAKLPATRQTLFFSATVDGQVARMMQRMLKDPERIEINNAQARHENIEQRLLVADDIGHKNRLLDGILRDVGVEQAIVFTATKRDADALTLNLESQGHSVAALHGDMNQRMRTRTLDQLRRGHLRVLIATDVAARGIDVRTISHVINYDLPKVAADYVHRIGRTGRGGSSGIAISLAERRDVRLLRAIERYTSQPLAVHTLPGLEPRSTMPADDRRPGGGGGPRRDGGRSYGNAPRFGDNKRPSGGFGSGAGRFDREPRRDGESRPASPWAGNSDTRRDATAAPRHPEHRTEFPHVAKRSSTHHNAGGGFGGGRSEGSGAGKPRAGRTFNRDR
;
A
#
# COMPACT_ATOMS: atom_id res chain seq x y z
N MET A 1 -15.39 -1.41 -27.12
CA MET A 1 -14.15 -0.63 -27.47
C MET A 1 -12.98 -1.53 -27.12
N ASP A 2 -12.07 -1.78 -28.03
CA ASP A 2 -10.90 -2.62 -27.80
C ASP A 2 -9.63 -1.80 -27.52
N PHE A 3 -8.53 -2.43 -27.13
CA PHE A 3 -7.27 -1.74 -26.85
C PHE A 3 -6.64 -1.11 -28.09
N ALA A 4 -6.92 -1.62 -29.28
CA ALA A 4 -6.40 -1.05 -30.53
C ALA A 4 -7.01 0.32 -30.81
N SER A 5 -8.29 0.51 -30.51
CA SER A 5 -8.99 1.79 -30.68
C SER A 5 -8.51 2.91 -29.73
N LEU A 6 -7.70 2.59 -28.71
CA LEU A 6 -7.14 3.56 -27.77
C LEU A 6 -5.86 4.25 -28.26
N GLY A 7 -5.37 3.94 -29.48
CA GLY A 7 -4.16 4.57 -30.04
C GLY A 7 -2.85 3.88 -29.63
N LEU A 8 -2.91 2.64 -29.14
CA LEU A 8 -1.75 1.83 -28.76
C LEU A 8 -1.19 1.08 -29.97
N SER A 9 0.14 0.93 -30.03
CA SER A 9 0.80 0.15 -31.07
C SER A 9 0.47 -1.35 -30.99
N GLU A 10 0.50 -2.03 -32.12
CA GLU A 10 0.20 -3.46 -32.26
C GLU A 10 1.00 -4.34 -31.26
N ASN A 11 2.28 -4.02 -31.04
CA ASN A 11 3.13 -4.74 -30.11
C ASN A 11 2.63 -4.66 -28.66
N ILE A 12 2.06 -3.53 -28.25
CA ILE A 12 1.47 -3.33 -26.91
C ILE A 12 0.14 -4.06 -26.85
N VAL A 13 -0.74 -3.87 -27.83
CA VAL A 13 -2.04 -4.55 -27.91
C VAL A 13 -1.87 -6.07 -27.83
N LYS A 14 -0.92 -6.63 -28.60
CA LYS A 14 -0.59 -8.06 -28.56
C LYS A 14 -0.16 -8.51 -27.17
N ALA A 15 0.72 -7.75 -26.49
CA ALA A 15 1.18 -8.11 -25.15
C ALA A 15 0.03 -8.08 -24.10
N VAL A 16 -0.89 -7.13 -24.22
CA VAL A 16 -2.07 -7.00 -23.36
C VAL A 16 -3.05 -8.15 -23.58
N THR A 17 -3.32 -8.51 -24.84
CA THR A 17 -4.19 -9.65 -25.20
C THR A 17 -3.60 -10.97 -24.71
N GLU A 18 -2.29 -11.19 -24.89
CA GLU A 18 -1.59 -12.38 -24.39
C GLU A 18 -1.54 -12.45 -22.86
N ALA A 19 -1.69 -11.31 -22.16
CA ALA A 19 -1.86 -11.23 -20.71
C ALA A 19 -3.31 -11.51 -20.25
N GLY A 20 -4.23 -11.79 -21.18
CA GLY A 20 -5.62 -12.15 -20.90
C GLY A 20 -6.58 -10.96 -20.76
N TYR A 21 -6.17 -9.75 -21.18
CA TYR A 21 -7.05 -8.60 -21.20
C TYR A 21 -7.71 -8.46 -22.56
N THR A 22 -9.02 -8.65 -22.63
CA THR A 22 -9.81 -8.58 -23.87
C THR A 22 -10.38 -7.19 -24.12
N GLU A 23 -10.83 -6.53 -23.05
CA GLU A 23 -11.49 -5.21 -23.11
C GLU A 23 -10.87 -4.24 -22.10
N PRO A 24 -10.72 -2.96 -22.47
CA PRO A 24 -10.25 -1.94 -21.55
C PRO A 24 -11.33 -1.57 -20.54
N THR A 25 -10.93 -1.41 -19.27
CA THR A 25 -11.80 -0.93 -18.20
C THR A 25 -12.16 0.55 -18.40
N ALA A 26 -13.20 1.04 -17.72
CA ALA A 26 -13.63 2.44 -17.83
C ALA A 26 -12.49 3.44 -17.54
N VAL A 27 -11.63 3.16 -16.55
CA VAL A 27 -10.48 4.01 -16.25
C VAL A 27 -9.44 3.99 -17.38
N GLN A 28 -9.23 2.85 -18.04
CA GLN A 28 -8.31 2.72 -19.16
C GLN A 28 -8.84 3.44 -20.40
N GLN A 29 -10.14 3.31 -20.69
CA GLN A 29 -10.80 3.97 -21.81
C GLN A 29 -10.69 5.50 -21.72
N ALA A 30 -10.81 6.06 -20.51
CA ALA A 30 -10.72 7.48 -20.29
C ALA A 30 -9.27 8.00 -20.22
N ALA A 31 -8.39 7.28 -19.47
CA ALA A 31 -7.06 7.80 -19.16
C ALA A 31 -6.04 7.58 -20.30
N ILE A 32 -6.11 6.44 -21.04
CA ILE A 32 -5.11 6.14 -22.06
C ILE A 32 -5.07 7.18 -23.17
N PRO A 33 -6.19 7.56 -23.82
CA PRO A 33 -6.16 8.56 -24.89
C PRO A 33 -5.67 9.93 -24.39
N ALA A 34 -6.11 10.37 -23.21
CA ALA A 34 -5.70 11.64 -22.62
C ALA A 34 -4.19 11.67 -22.28
N ALA A 35 -3.66 10.55 -21.74
CA ALA A 35 -2.23 10.41 -21.49
C ALA A 35 -1.40 10.40 -22.78
N LEU A 36 -1.88 9.75 -23.84
CA LEU A 36 -1.23 9.74 -25.16
C LEU A 36 -1.22 11.14 -25.81
N ALA A 37 -2.22 11.97 -25.51
CA ALA A 37 -2.28 13.36 -25.94
C ALA A 37 -1.28 14.28 -25.19
N GLY A 38 -0.53 13.74 -24.21
CA GLY A 38 0.47 14.49 -23.45
C GLY A 38 -0.09 15.36 -22.32
N LYS A 39 -1.36 15.21 -21.95
CA LYS A 39 -2.00 15.97 -20.88
C LYS A 39 -1.56 15.47 -19.50
N ASP A 40 -1.44 16.37 -18.54
CA ASP A 40 -1.38 16.00 -17.14
C ASP A 40 -2.75 15.47 -16.70
N LEU A 41 -2.76 14.40 -15.89
CA LEU A 41 -4.00 13.74 -15.48
C LEU A 41 -4.15 13.67 -13.97
N ILE A 42 -5.39 13.84 -13.52
CA ILE A 42 -5.86 13.48 -12.20
C ILE A 42 -6.88 12.36 -12.37
N VAL A 43 -6.52 11.15 -11.96
CA VAL A 43 -7.39 9.98 -12.09
C VAL A 43 -7.82 9.50 -10.71
N SER A 44 -9.11 9.71 -10.41
CA SER A 44 -9.73 9.17 -9.21
C SER A 44 -10.43 7.86 -9.53
N SER A 45 -9.88 6.76 -9.03
CA SER A 45 -10.48 5.44 -9.19
C SER A 45 -9.97 4.45 -8.14
N GLN A 46 -10.74 3.40 -7.89
CA GLN A 46 -10.45 2.42 -6.85
C GLN A 46 -9.27 1.50 -7.16
N THR A 47 -8.79 0.78 -6.12
CA THR A 47 -7.90 -0.37 -6.29
C THR A 47 -8.62 -1.46 -7.08
N GLY A 48 -7.89 -2.11 -8.00
CA GLY A 48 -8.45 -3.15 -8.85
C GLY A 48 -9.19 -2.68 -10.11
N SER A 49 -9.35 -1.36 -10.33
CA SER A 49 -9.99 -0.80 -11.54
C SER A 49 -9.15 -0.90 -12.81
N GLY A 50 -7.88 -1.36 -12.72
CA GLY A 50 -6.97 -1.42 -13.87
C GLY A 50 -6.07 -0.19 -14.03
N LYS A 51 -5.86 0.62 -12.97
CA LYS A 51 -5.00 1.84 -12.99
C LYS A 51 -3.60 1.57 -13.53
N THR A 52 -2.97 0.44 -13.13
CA THR A 52 -1.60 0.12 -13.56
C THR A 52 -1.49 0.07 -15.08
N ALA A 53 -2.42 -0.55 -15.77
CA ALA A 53 -2.46 -0.55 -17.23
C ALA A 53 -2.81 0.85 -17.79
N ALA A 54 -3.71 1.60 -17.12
CA ALA A 54 -4.12 2.93 -17.56
C ALA A 54 -2.95 3.93 -17.65
N PHE A 55 -1.95 3.84 -16.76
CA PHE A 55 -0.76 4.69 -16.86
C PHE A 55 0.43 4.00 -17.55
N MET A 56 0.56 2.68 -17.43
CA MET A 56 1.74 2.00 -17.97
C MET A 56 1.67 1.82 -19.49
N LEU A 57 0.48 1.56 -20.06
CA LEU A 57 0.33 1.36 -21.52
C LEU A 57 0.68 2.63 -22.32
N PRO A 58 0.16 3.83 -21.99
CA PRO A 58 0.59 5.06 -22.67
C PRO A 58 2.06 5.39 -22.43
N SER A 59 2.60 5.08 -21.24
CA SER A 59 4.02 5.26 -20.96
C SER A 59 4.89 4.35 -21.83
N LEU A 60 4.53 3.09 -22.01
CA LEU A 60 5.19 2.18 -22.93
C LEU A 60 5.08 2.63 -24.40
N GLN A 61 3.92 3.16 -24.79
CA GLN A 61 3.74 3.76 -26.12
C GLN A 61 4.68 4.95 -26.34
N ARG A 62 4.87 5.80 -25.32
CA ARG A 62 5.83 6.91 -25.39
C ARG A 62 7.26 6.43 -25.62
N LEU A 63 7.65 5.27 -25.05
CA LEU A 63 8.98 4.68 -25.22
C LEU A 63 9.23 4.15 -26.65
N THR A 64 8.20 3.94 -27.45
CA THR A 64 8.37 3.56 -28.88
C THR A 64 8.86 4.73 -29.75
N LEU A 65 8.70 5.97 -29.25
CA LEU A 65 9.19 7.18 -29.91
C LEU A 65 10.62 7.48 -29.46
N GLU A 66 11.37 8.17 -30.30
CA GLU A 66 12.71 8.65 -29.95
C GLU A 66 12.65 9.54 -28.69
N PRO A 67 13.65 9.43 -27.79
CA PRO A 67 13.71 10.27 -26.62
C PRO A 67 13.90 11.74 -26.99
N THR A 68 13.20 12.63 -26.32
CA THR A 68 13.31 14.09 -26.53
C THR A 68 14.74 14.58 -26.24
N ILE A 69 15.40 13.98 -25.25
CA ILE A 69 16.77 14.29 -24.86
C ILE A 69 17.59 12.99 -24.81
N LYS A 70 18.72 12.97 -25.52
CA LYS A 70 19.67 11.84 -25.49
C LYS A 70 20.58 11.99 -24.28
N ALA A 71 20.17 11.44 -23.13
CA ALA A 71 20.92 11.43 -21.88
C ALA A 71 20.81 10.05 -21.20
N ARG A 72 21.43 9.88 -20.04
CA ARG A 72 21.30 8.70 -19.20
C ARG A 72 20.07 8.83 -18.27
N GLY A 73 19.68 7.74 -17.62
CA GLY A 73 18.60 7.72 -16.65
C GLY A 73 17.24 7.33 -17.25
N PRO A 74 16.15 7.40 -16.47
CA PRO A 74 14.84 6.97 -16.91
C PRO A 74 14.11 8.04 -17.74
N ARG A 75 13.24 7.59 -18.66
CA ARG A 75 12.23 8.43 -19.30
C ARG A 75 10.92 8.46 -18.52
N VAL A 76 10.65 7.41 -17.74
CA VAL A 76 9.44 7.28 -16.93
C VAL A 76 9.83 7.02 -15.47
N LEU A 77 9.28 7.80 -14.54
CA LEU A 77 9.39 7.58 -13.11
C LEU A 77 8.00 7.27 -12.55
N VAL A 78 7.89 6.15 -11.83
CA VAL A 78 6.68 5.78 -11.08
C VAL A 78 6.98 5.81 -9.60
N LEU A 79 6.28 6.63 -8.83
CA LEU A 79 6.32 6.65 -7.38
C LEU A 79 5.16 5.84 -6.81
N THR A 80 5.46 4.97 -5.86
CA THR A 80 4.48 4.11 -5.18
C THR A 80 4.71 4.13 -3.67
N PRO A 81 3.66 4.00 -2.83
CA PRO A 81 3.80 4.05 -1.37
C PRO A 81 4.55 2.85 -0.78
N THR A 82 4.47 1.68 -1.42
CA THR A 82 4.98 0.44 -0.87
C THR A 82 5.91 -0.31 -1.82
N ARG A 83 6.79 -1.12 -1.22
CA ARG A 83 7.75 -1.97 -1.96
C ARG A 83 7.03 -3.01 -2.81
N GLU A 84 5.96 -3.56 -2.26
CA GLU A 84 5.15 -4.59 -2.88
C GLU A 84 4.48 -4.05 -4.15
N LEU A 85 3.89 -2.85 -4.08
CA LEU A 85 3.29 -2.20 -5.23
C LEU A 85 4.35 -1.84 -6.29
N ALA A 86 5.52 -1.35 -5.87
CA ALA A 86 6.62 -1.08 -6.81
C ALA A 86 7.05 -2.33 -7.60
N VAL A 87 7.14 -3.49 -6.93
CA VAL A 87 7.46 -4.76 -7.59
C VAL A 87 6.34 -5.15 -8.57
N GLN A 88 5.07 -5.04 -8.16
CA GLN A 88 3.92 -5.35 -9.02
C GLN A 88 3.88 -4.48 -10.27
N VAL A 89 4.09 -3.16 -10.11
CA VAL A 89 4.15 -2.22 -11.26
C VAL A 89 5.33 -2.58 -12.17
N THR A 90 6.48 -2.94 -11.60
CA THR A 90 7.65 -3.37 -12.38
C THR A 90 7.38 -4.64 -13.16
N ASP A 91 6.69 -5.62 -12.56
CA ASP A 91 6.36 -6.88 -13.22
C ASP A 91 5.25 -6.69 -14.27
N ALA A 92 4.27 -5.85 -14.00
CA ALA A 92 3.26 -5.45 -14.99
C ALA A 92 3.92 -4.78 -16.21
N CYS A 93 4.88 -3.86 -15.97
CA CYS A 93 5.65 -3.22 -17.03
C CYS A 93 6.38 -4.25 -17.92
N LYS A 94 7.05 -5.25 -17.31
CA LYS A 94 7.70 -6.34 -18.06
C LYS A 94 6.70 -7.15 -18.89
N GLY A 95 5.52 -7.43 -18.33
CA GLY A 95 4.44 -8.14 -19.02
C GLY A 95 3.92 -7.38 -20.23
N TYR A 96 3.52 -6.12 -20.04
CA TYR A 96 2.97 -5.28 -21.10
C TYR A 96 4.03 -4.86 -22.14
N GLY A 97 5.28 -4.69 -21.71
CA GLY A 97 6.39 -4.28 -22.56
C GLY A 97 7.19 -5.43 -23.18
N LYS A 98 6.76 -6.70 -23.05
CA LYS A 98 7.55 -7.87 -23.48
C LYS A 98 7.89 -7.88 -24.97
N ASN A 99 7.04 -7.28 -25.80
CA ASN A 99 7.25 -7.15 -27.25
C ASN A 99 7.98 -5.83 -27.64
N LEU A 100 8.41 -5.02 -26.65
CA LEU A 100 9.13 -3.78 -26.88
C LEU A 100 10.62 -3.94 -26.55
N ARG A 101 11.48 -3.57 -27.50
CA ARG A 101 12.93 -3.77 -27.38
C ARG A 101 13.58 -2.99 -26.22
N TYR A 102 13.01 -1.86 -25.83
CA TYR A 102 13.62 -0.92 -24.89
C TYR A 102 12.84 -0.73 -23.57
N ALA A 103 11.78 -1.48 -23.32
CA ALA A 103 10.92 -1.31 -22.14
C ALA A 103 11.52 -1.93 -20.87
N LYS A 104 12.79 -1.60 -20.54
CA LYS A 104 13.43 -2.12 -19.32
C LYS A 104 13.01 -1.30 -18.10
N ALA A 105 12.36 -1.97 -17.14
CA ALA A 105 11.99 -1.41 -15.86
C ALA A 105 12.92 -1.87 -14.74
N VAL A 106 13.25 -0.95 -13.84
CA VAL A 106 14.04 -1.19 -12.63
C VAL A 106 13.28 -0.68 -11.42
N SER A 107 13.30 -1.45 -10.31
CA SER A 107 12.70 -1.01 -9.06
C SER A 107 13.75 -0.62 -8.02
N VAL A 108 13.49 0.52 -7.33
CA VAL A 108 14.33 1.08 -6.26
C VAL A 108 13.48 1.25 -5.00
N VAL A 109 13.63 0.31 -4.05
CA VAL A 109 12.75 0.19 -2.89
C VAL A 109 13.52 -0.04 -1.61
N GLY A 110 12.97 0.40 -0.48
CA GLY A 110 13.57 0.15 0.83
C GLY A 110 13.69 -1.35 1.13
N GLY A 111 14.61 -1.76 2.03
CA GLY A 111 14.81 -3.16 2.44
C GLY A 111 15.54 -4.05 1.44
N MET A 112 15.76 -3.61 0.21
CA MET A 112 16.63 -4.27 -0.75
C MET A 112 18.08 -3.78 -0.54
N PRO A 113 19.12 -4.67 -0.57
CA PRO A 113 20.51 -4.26 -0.42
C PRO A 113 20.94 -3.24 -1.49
N TYR A 114 21.68 -2.21 -1.07
CA TYR A 114 22.19 -1.18 -1.98
C TYR A 114 23.03 -1.73 -3.15
N PRO A 115 23.95 -2.70 -2.96
CA PRO A 115 24.75 -3.24 -4.07
C PRO A 115 23.88 -3.82 -5.18
N VAL A 116 22.78 -4.48 -4.84
CA VAL A 116 21.84 -5.05 -5.83
C VAL A 116 21.18 -3.94 -6.64
N GLN A 117 20.65 -2.91 -5.97
CA GLN A 117 20.01 -1.78 -6.64
C GLN A 117 20.99 -0.98 -7.45
N ASN A 118 22.20 -0.76 -6.94
CA ASN A 118 23.26 -0.04 -7.65
C ASN A 118 23.64 -0.75 -8.96
N LYS A 119 23.71 -2.09 -8.94
CA LYS A 119 23.93 -2.89 -10.16
C LYS A 119 22.78 -2.73 -11.17
N LEU A 120 21.55 -2.65 -10.71
CA LEU A 120 20.39 -2.41 -11.58
C LEU A 120 20.46 -1.00 -12.21
N LEU A 121 20.78 0.02 -11.42
CA LEU A 121 20.89 1.41 -11.86
C LEU A 121 22.08 1.67 -12.81
N SER A 122 23.13 0.86 -12.74
CA SER A 122 24.29 0.98 -13.65
C SER A 122 24.06 0.42 -15.05
N SER A 123 22.97 -0.35 -15.25
CA SER A 123 22.56 -0.86 -16.57
C SER A 123 21.60 0.12 -17.25
N PRO A 124 21.49 0.16 -18.59
CA PRO A 124 20.45 0.94 -19.27
C PRO A 124 19.04 0.54 -18.82
N TYR A 125 18.21 1.52 -18.51
CA TYR A 125 16.79 1.34 -18.17
C TYR A 125 15.99 2.57 -18.60
N GLU A 126 14.72 2.36 -18.95
CA GLU A 126 13.83 3.41 -19.41
C GLU A 126 12.79 3.79 -18.35
N ILE A 127 12.42 2.83 -17.49
CA ILE A 127 11.40 3.00 -16.47
C ILE A 127 12.02 2.75 -15.11
N LEU A 128 11.83 3.70 -14.19
CA LEU A 128 12.20 3.59 -12.79
C LEU A 128 10.94 3.57 -11.94
N VAL A 129 10.75 2.49 -11.18
CA VAL A 129 9.65 2.39 -10.20
C VAL A 129 10.26 2.48 -8.80
N ALA A 130 9.78 3.37 -7.95
CA ALA A 130 10.44 3.62 -6.68
C ALA A 130 9.47 3.91 -5.53
N THR A 131 9.93 3.63 -4.30
CA THR A 131 9.35 4.22 -3.08
C THR A 131 10.10 5.51 -2.74
N PRO A 132 9.40 6.60 -2.28
CA PRO A 132 10.01 7.92 -2.14
C PRO A 132 11.31 7.94 -1.34
N GLY A 133 11.33 7.47 -0.09
CA GLY A 133 12.53 7.55 0.74
C GLY A 133 13.76 6.86 0.15
N ARG A 134 13.64 5.65 -0.47
CA ARG A 134 14.78 4.98 -1.10
C ARG A 134 15.23 5.68 -2.40
N LEU A 135 14.29 6.29 -3.10
CA LEU A 135 14.63 7.10 -4.27
C LEU A 135 15.48 8.31 -3.84
N MET A 136 15.09 9.00 -2.76
CA MET A 136 15.86 10.11 -2.19
C MET A 136 17.30 9.69 -1.82
N ASP A 137 17.49 8.53 -1.18
CA ASP A 137 18.81 8.00 -0.87
C ASP A 137 19.69 7.84 -2.12
N GLN A 138 19.14 7.27 -3.19
CA GLN A 138 19.84 7.04 -4.46
C GLN A 138 20.12 8.34 -5.23
N MET A 139 19.18 9.30 -5.16
CA MET A 139 19.34 10.64 -5.74
C MET A 139 20.46 11.41 -5.03
N ASN A 140 20.46 11.40 -3.69
CA ASN A 140 21.48 12.08 -2.89
C ASN A 140 22.87 11.44 -3.08
N SER A 141 22.92 10.16 -3.46
CA SER A 141 24.16 9.47 -3.84
C SER A 141 24.60 9.75 -5.28
N GLY A 142 23.91 10.61 -6.03
CA GLY A 142 24.25 10.96 -7.41
C GLY A 142 24.13 9.82 -8.44
N ARG A 143 23.32 8.78 -8.14
CA ARG A 143 23.24 7.57 -8.97
C ARG A 143 22.18 7.61 -10.04
N ILE A 144 21.29 8.58 -10.01
CA ILE A 144 20.17 8.71 -10.94
C ILE A 144 20.19 10.11 -11.53
N ASP A 145 20.21 10.16 -12.85
CA ASP A 145 20.06 11.39 -13.62
C ASP A 145 18.66 11.42 -14.23
N PHE A 146 17.89 12.48 -13.95
CA PHE A 146 16.55 12.69 -14.46
C PHE A 146 16.49 13.66 -15.64
N GLY A 147 17.64 14.07 -16.21
CA GLY A 147 17.69 15.07 -17.29
C GLY A 147 16.86 14.74 -18.52
N ARG A 148 16.56 13.45 -18.77
CA ARG A 148 15.70 13.01 -19.88
C ARG A 148 14.31 12.50 -19.46
N LEU A 149 13.88 12.77 -18.23
CA LEU A 149 12.58 12.31 -17.75
C LEU A 149 11.44 13.00 -18.52
N GLU A 150 10.53 12.20 -19.05
CA GLU A 150 9.38 12.66 -19.83
C GLU A 150 8.07 12.51 -19.06
N ILE A 151 7.93 11.44 -18.25
CA ILE A 151 6.68 11.15 -17.53
C ILE A 151 6.97 10.86 -16.07
N LEU A 152 6.22 11.53 -15.18
CA LEU A 152 6.12 11.23 -13.74
C LEU A 152 4.75 10.64 -13.47
N ILE A 153 4.71 9.51 -12.75
CA ILE A 153 3.49 8.86 -12.31
C ILE A 153 3.50 8.76 -10.79
N LEU A 154 2.44 9.21 -10.15
CA LEU A 154 2.19 8.99 -8.73
C LEU A 154 1.03 8.00 -8.60
N ASP A 155 1.29 6.78 -8.14
CA ASP A 155 0.27 5.75 -7.94
C ASP A 155 -0.03 5.58 -6.44
N GLU A 156 -1.32 5.50 -6.09
CA GLU A 156 -1.82 5.55 -4.71
C GLU A 156 -1.28 6.77 -3.93
N ALA A 157 -1.41 7.96 -4.54
CA ALA A 157 -0.84 9.19 -3.99
C ALA A 157 -1.42 9.58 -2.62
N ASP A 158 -2.71 9.37 -2.38
CA ASP A 158 -3.36 9.50 -1.07
C ASP A 158 -2.63 8.67 -0.01
N ARG A 159 -2.20 7.47 -0.35
CA ARG A 159 -1.46 6.59 0.56
C ARG A 159 -0.03 7.06 0.83
N MET A 160 0.60 7.68 -0.15
CA MET A 160 1.92 8.29 0.08
C MET A 160 1.83 9.45 1.08
N LEU A 161 0.75 10.23 1.03
CA LEU A 161 0.48 11.29 2.00
C LEU A 161 0.21 10.74 3.40
N ASP A 162 -0.66 9.72 3.52
CA ASP A 162 -0.95 9.04 4.78
C ASP A 162 0.30 8.48 5.47
N MET A 163 1.30 8.08 4.68
CA MET A 163 2.59 7.57 5.14
C MET A 163 3.63 8.65 5.44
N GLY A 164 3.30 9.92 5.25
CA GLY A 164 4.16 11.06 5.54
C GLY A 164 5.23 11.35 4.48
N PHE A 165 5.09 10.86 3.25
CA PHE A 165 6.05 11.08 2.17
C PHE A 165 5.90 12.41 1.42
N VAL A 166 5.13 13.36 1.97
CA VAL A 166 4.88 14.66 1.31
C VAL A 166 6.19 15.36 0.97
N ASP A 167 7.04 15.56 1.97
CA ASP A 167 8.30 16.28 1.83
C ASP A 167 9.27 15.56 0.88
N ASP A 168 9.34 14.23 0.96
CA ASP A 168 10.14 13.41 0.05
C ASP A 168 9.69 13.59 -1.40
N ILE A 169 8.38 13.55 -1.64
CA ILE A 169 7.81 13.69 -2.99
C ILE A 169 8.07 15.09 -3.53
N GLU A 170 7.86 16.14 -2.74
CA GLU A 170 8.13 17.53 -3.14
C GLU A 170 9.62 17.72 -3.47
N ALA A 171 10.53 17.17 -2.65
CA ALA A 171 11.97 17.22 -2.89
C ALA A 171 12.40 16.45 -4.15
N ILE A 172 11.75 15.31 -4.44
CA ILE A 172 11.97 14.56 -5.69
C ILE A 172 11.52 15.41 -6.87
N VAL A 173 10.28 15.88 -6.85
CA VAL A 173 9.65 16.64 -7.95
C VAL A 173 10.42 17.91 -8.29
N ALA A 174 10.98 18.59 -7.29
CA ALA A 174 11.82 19.78 -7.48
C ALA A 174 13.10 19.52 -8.32
N LYS A 175 13.55 18.25 -8.39
CA LYS A 175 14.74 17.84 -9.18
C LYS A 175 14.39 17.31 -10.57
N LEU A 176 13.10 17.21 -10.91
CA LEU A 176 12.65 16.67 -12.20
C LEU A 176 12.49 17.81 -13.24
N PRO A 177 12.63 17.50 -14.54
CA PRO A 177 12.36 18.48 -15.60
C PRO A 177 10.96 19.11 -15.50
N ALA A 178 10.88 20.41 -15.69
CA ALA A 178 9.61 21.12 -15.66
C ALA A 178 8.71 20.80 -16.87
N THR A 179 9.28 20.28 -17.95
CA THR A 179 8.57 19.90 -19.20
C THR A 179 7.92 18.52 -19.14
N ARG A 180 8.10 17.78 -18.04
CA ARG A 180 7.51 16.45 -17.86
C ARG A 180 5.99 16.48 -17.91
N GLN A 181 5.39 15.39 -18.37
CA GLN A 181 3.99 15.07 -18.14
C GLN A 181 3.84 14.44 -16.75
N THR A 182 2.77 14.77 -16.03
CA THR A 182 2.51 14.20 -14.68
C THR A 182 1.15 13.50 -14.65
N LEU A 183 1.14 12.22 -14.30
CA LEU A 183 -0.05 11.39 -14.17
C LEU A 183 -0.26 11.06 -12.69
N PHE A 184 -1.36 11.54 -12.13
CA PHE A 184 -1.67 11.41 -10.71
C PHE A 184 -2.85 10.44 -10.51
N PHE A 185 -2.60 9.33 -9.83
CA PHE A 185 -3.58 8.29 -9.54
C PHE A 185 -3.83 8.19 -8.04
N SER A 186 -5.09 8.30 -7.63
CA SER A 186 -5.50 8.26 -6.23
C SER A 186 -6.87 7.61 -6.10
N ALA A 187 -7.18 7.03 -4.95
CA ALA A 187 -8.54 6.59 -4.63
C ALA A 187 -9.38 7.73 -4.05
N THR A 188 -8.74 8.68 -3.37
CA THR A 188 -9.38 9.85 -2.76
C THR A 188 -8.66 11.13 -3.18
N VAL A 189 -9.42 12.24 -3.27
CA VAL A 189 -8.92 13.59 -3.55
C VAL A 189 -9.39 14.48 -2.42
N ASP A 190 -8.76 14.36 -1.26
CA ASP A 190 -9.00 15.22 -0.10
C ASP A 190 -8.21 16.54 -0.16
N GLY A 191 -8.37 17.39 0.86
CA GLY A 191 -7.77 18.72 0.87
C GLY A 191 -6.23 18.72 0.87
N GLN A 192 -5.54 17.68 1.37
CA GLN A 192 -4.08 17.57 1.32
C GLN A 192 -3.62 17.09 -0.07
N VAL A 193 -4.26 16.05 -0.59
CA VAL A 193 -4.04 15.53 -1.94
C VAL A 193 -4.26 16.65 -2.97
N ALA A 194 -5.36 17.40 -2.86
CA ALA A 194 -5.66 18.51 -3.76
C ALA A 194 -4.58 19.60 -3.76
N ARG A 195 -4.05 19.97 -2.59
CA ARG A 195 -2.96 20.95 -2.50
C ARG A 195 -1.67 20.47 -3.16
N MET A 196 -1.31 19.21 -2.98
CA MET A 196 -0.14 18.61 -3.62
C MET A 196 -0.31 18.59 -5.15
N MET A 197 -1.49 18.22 -5.64
CA MET A 197 -1.82 18.21 -7.08
C MET A 197 -1.65 19.59 -7.72
N GLN A 198 -2.16 20.66 -7.07
CA GLN A 198 -2.04 22.03 -7.56
C GLN A 198 -0.58 22.49 -7.75
N ARG A 199 0.36 21.98 -6.95
CA ARG A 199 1.78 22.33 -7.05
C ARG A 199 2.53 21.55 -8.13
N MET A 200 2.05 20.35 -8.50
CA MET A 200 2.79 19.41 -9.34
C MET A 200 2.27 19.27 -10.76
N LEU A 201 1.01 19.61 -11.00
CA LEU A 201 0.31 19.41 -12.26
C LEU A 201 0.08 20.73 -12.99
N LYS A 202 0.07 20.64 -14.32
CA LYS A 202 -0.17 21.78 -15.23
C LYS A 202 -1.44 21.52 -16.00
N ASP A 203 -2.47 22.34 -15.75
CA ASP A 203 -3.78 22.26 -16.43
C ASP A 203 -4.28 20.80 -16.59
N PRO A 204 -4.43 20.06 -15.49
CA PRO A 204 -4.70 18.63 -15.56
C PRO A 204 -6.12 18.32 -15.98
N GLU A 205 -6.28 17.32 -16.85
CA GLU A 205 -7.58 16.70 -17.10
C GLU A 205 -7.98 15.82 -15.91
N ARG A 206 -9.21 16.02 -15.42
CA ARG A 206 -9.76 15.23 -14.30
C ARG A 206 -10.62 14.11 -14.82
N ILE A 207 -10.28 12.90 -14.41
CA ILE A 207 -10.99 11.67 -14.76
C ILE A 207 -11.46 11.03 -13.44
N GLU A 208 -12.76 11.12 -13.21
CA GLU A 208 -13.40 10.54 -12.02
C GLU A 208 -14.25 9.36 -12.45
N ILE A 209 -13.78 8.16 -12.11
CA ILE A 209 -14.56 6.94 -12.33
C ILE A 209 -15.33 6.65 -11.05
N ASN A 210 -16.45 7.33 -10.91
CA ASN A 210 -17.34 7.20 -9.77
C ASN A 210 -18.24 5.96 -9.91
N ASN A 211 -17.75 4.80 -9.57
CA ASN A 211 -18.57 3.64 -9.25
C ASN A 211 -18.82 3.56 -7.73
N ALA A 212 -19.32 4.66 -7.14
CA ALA A 212 -19.59 4.67 -5.70
C ALA A 212 -20.62 3.59 -5.30
N GLN A 213 -21.58 3.28 -6.17
CA GLN A 213 -22.59 2.26 -5.95
C GLN A 213 -22.17 0.86 -6.44
N ALA A 214 -21.45 0.75 -7.55
CA ALA A 214 -20.90 -0.54 -8.03
C ALA A 214 -19.73 -1.08 -7.20
N ARG A 215 -19.32 -0.36 -6.16
CA ARG A 215 -18.07 -0.58 -5.40
C ARG A 215 -18.06 -1.86 -4.60
N HIS A 216 -19.22 -2.39 -4.25
CA HIS A 216 -19.34 -3.48 -3.29
C HIS A 216 -20.37 -4.54 -3.72
N GLU A 217 -20.95 -4.42 -4.92
CA GLU A 217 -21.95 -5.38 -5.43
C GLU A 217 -21.39 -6.81 -5.46
N ASN A 218 -20.09 -6.96 -5.70
CA ASN A 218 -19.41 -8.25 -5.68
C ASN A 218 -18.83 -8.64 -4.32
N ILE A 219 -18.98 -7.80 -3.28
CA ILE A 219 -18.45 -8.06 -1.94
C ILE A 219 -19.59 -8.05 -0.94
N GLU A 220 -19.93 -9.22 -0.46
CA GLU A 220 -20.89 -9.36 0.63
C GLU A 220 -20.27 -8.89 1.94
N GLN A 221 -20.89 -7.94 2.63
CA GLN A 221 -20.37 -7.36 3.87
C GLN A 221 -21.20 -7.83 5.06
N ARG A 222 -20.53 -8.42 6.04
CA ARG A 222 -21.13 -8.98 7.25
C ARG A 222 -20.51 -8.34 8.50
N LEU A 223 -21.33 -8.08 9.51
CA LEU A 223 -20.92 -7.64 10.83
C LEU A 223 -21.21 -8.74 11.83
N LEU A 224 -20.21 -9.15 12.59
CA LEU A 224 -20.37 -10.03 13.74
C LEU A 224 -20.04 -9.25 15.02
N VAL A 225 -20.96 -9.31 15.98
CA VAL A 225 -20.78 -8.64 17.27
C VAL A 225 -20.05 -9.57 18.23
N ALA A 226 -19.00 -9.05 18.86
CA ALA A 226 -18.24 -9.76 19.88
C ALA A 226 -18.42 -9.10 21.24
N ASP A 227 -18.53 -9.93 22.29
CA ASP A 227 -18.66 -9.46 23.68
C ASP A 227 -17.30 -8.98 24.23
N ASP A 228 -16.25 -9.72 23.90
CA ASP A 228 -14.87 -9.53 24.36
C ASP A 228 -13.86 -10.13 23.38
N ILE A 229 -12.56 -9.97 23.69
CA ILE A 229 -11.46 -10.49 22.86
C ILE A 229 -11.48 -12.02 22.75
N GLY A 230 -11.87 -12.73 23.82
CA GLY A 230 -12.00 -14.18 23.82
C GLY A 230 -13.12 -14.66 22.90
N HIS A 231 -14.25 -13.96 22.89
CA HIS A 231 -15.32 -14.19 21.94
C HIS A 231 -14.90 -13.89 20.50
N LYS A 232 -14.18 -12.77 20.28
CA LYS A 232 -13.60 -12.40 18.98
C LYS A 232 -12.71 -13.51 18.39
N ASN A 233 -11.86 -14.12 19.24
CA ASN A 233 -11.00 -15.24 18.84
C ASN A 233 -11.80 -16.50 18.46
N ARG A 234 -12.85 -16.84 19.21
CA ARG A 234 -13.74 -17.97 18.89
C ARG A 234 -14.51 -17.73 17.58
N LEU A 235 -15.01 -16.50 17.38
CA LEU A 235 -15.66 -16.13 16.11
C LEU A 235 -14.70 -16.26 14.93
N LEU A 236 -13.46 -15.79 15.08
CA LEU A 236 -12.45 -15.90 14.03
C LEU A 236 -12.12 -17.36 13.71
N ASP A 237 -11.89 -18.21 14.71
CA ASP A 237 -11.66 -19.64 14.52
C ASP A 237 -12.87 -20.31 13.81
N GLY A 238 -14.09 -19.99 14.26
CA GLY A 238 -15.32 -20.49 13.63
C GLY A 238 -15.45 -20.10 12.16
N ILE A 239 -15.19 -18.82 11.83
CA ILE A 239 -15.17 -18.35 10.43
C ILE A 239 -14.13 -19.12 9.62
N LEU A 240 -12.91 -19.25 10.13
CA LEU A 240 -11.80 -19.87 9.40
C LEU A 240 -11.96 -21.38 9.22
N ARG A 241 -12.84 -22.04 9.98
CA ARG A 241 -13.22 -23.46 9.80
C ARG A 241 -14.28 -23.67 8.75
N ASP A 242 -14.95 -22.61 8.31
CA ASP A 242 -15.94 -22.71 7.22
C ASP A 242 -15.26 -23.18 5.93
N VAL A 243 -15.91 -24.14 5.25
CA VAL A 243 -15.43 -24.72 3.99
C VAL A 243 -15.38 -23.66 2.87
N GLY A 244 -16.25 -22.66 2.93
CA GLY A 244 -16.27 -21.54 1.98
C GLY A 244 -15.06 -20.61 2.06
N VAL A 245 -14.26 -20.67 3.13
CA VAL A 245 -13.05 -19.86 3.27
C VAL A 245 -11.88 -20.56 2.59
N GLU A 246 -11.60 -20.22 1.34
CA GLU A 246 -10.45 -20.73 0.61
C GLU A 246 -9.15 -20.06 1.08
N GLN A 247 -9.08 -18.74 0.95
CA GLN A 247 -8.01 -17.90 1.46
C GLN A 247 -8.55 -16.64 2.13
N ALA A 248 -7.96 -16.25 3.25
CA ALA A 248 -8.38 -15.08 4.01
C ALA A 248 -7.22 -14.13 4.32
N ILE A 249 -7.53 -12.82 4.31
CA ILE A 249 -6.71 -11.81 4.98
C ILE A 249 -7.44 -11.34 6.23
N VAL A 250 -6.74 -11.38 7.36
CA VAL A 250 -7.23 -10.91 8.66
C VAL A 250 -6.49 -9.62 9.03
N PHE A 251 -7.23 -8.53 9.23
CA PHE A 251 -6.66 -7.23 9.57
C PHE A 251 -6.66 -7.01 11.08
N THR A 252 -5.49 -6.69 11.64
CA THR A 252 -5.28 -6.33 13.04
C THR A 252 -4.74 -4.91 13.16
N ALA A 253 -5.01 -4.26 14.31
CA ALA A 253 -4.59 -2.88 14.56
C ALA A 253 -3.08 -2.74 14.77
N THR A 254 -2.43 -3.75 15.39
CA THR A 254 -1.02 -3.69 15.74
C THR A 254 -0.23 -4.91 15.27
N LYS A 255 1.09 -4.74 15.12
CA LYS A 255 2.02 -5.82 14.78
C LYS A 255 2.08 -6.91 15.86
N ARG A 256 1.94 -6.51 17.15
CA ARG A 256 1.94 -7.45 18.27
C ARG A 256 0.69 -8.33 18.24
N ASP A 257 -0.46 -7.75 17.92
CA ASP A 257 -1.70 -8.51 17.77
C ASP A 257 -1.62 -9.47 16.58
N ALA A 258 -0.96 -9.05 15.49
CA ALA A 258 -0.72 -9.92 14.34
C ALA A 258 0.11 -11.16 14.72
N ASP A 259 1.21 -10.97 15.44
CA ASP A 259 2.05 -12.09 15.91
C ASP A 259 1.31 -12.98 16.90
N ALA A 260 0.64 -12.40 17.91
CA ALA A 260 -0.10 -13.15 18.91
C ALA A 260 -1.25 -13.97 18.30
N LEU A 261 -1.99 -13.37 17.37
CA LEU A 261 -3.09 -14.03 16.68
C LEU A 261 -2.58 -15.16 15.75
N THR A 262 -1.41 -14.96 15.13
CA THR A 262 -0.76 -16.01 14.33
C THR A 262 -0.45 -17.22 15.18
N LEU A 263 0.22 -17.05 16.32
CA LEU A 263 0.55 -18.14 17.24
C LEU A 263 -0.70 -18.86 17.75
N ASN A 264 -1.75 -18.11 18.07
CA ASN A 264 -3.02 -18.69 18.53
C ASN A 264 -3.64 -19.58 17.42
N LEU A 265 -3.76 -19.07 16.20
CA LEU A 265 -4.37 -19.81 15.10
C LEU A 265 -3.49 -20.98 14.62
N GLU A 266 -2.15 -20.87 14.67
CA GLU A 266 -1.25 -22.00 14.45
C GLU A 266 -1.49 -23.15 15.45
N SER A 267 -1.65 -22.81 16.73
CA SER A 267 -1.95 -23.80 17.78
C SER A 267 -3.29 -24.50 17.57
N GLN A 268 -4.24 -23.89 16.85
CA GLN A 268 -5.54 -24.43 16.48
C GLN A 268 -5.51 -25.20 15.14
N GLY A 269 -4.34 -25.31 14.50
CA GLY A 269 -4.12 -26.09 13.28
C GLY A 269 -4.35 -25.33 11.96
N HIS A 270 -4.48 -23.99 12.00
CA HIS A 270 -4.62 -23.20 10.78
C HIS A 270 -3.28 -22.98 10.08
N SER A 271 -3.27 -23.01 8.74
CA SER A 271 -2.13 -22.57 7.90
C SER A 271 -2.12 -21.04 7.83
N VAL A 272 -1.39 -20.42 8.75
CA VAL A 272 -1.41 -18.97 8.97
C VAL A 272 0.00 -18.38 9.00
N ALA A 273 0.15 -17.11 8.61
CA ALA A 273 1.38 -16.33 8.78
C ALA A 273 1.07 -14.86 9.03
N ALA A 274 1.93 -14.17 9.79
CA ALA A 274 1.86 -12.72 9.98
C ALA A 274 2.51 -11.96 8.83
N LEU A 275 2.03 -10.72 8.61
CA LEU A 275 2.65 -9.74 7.71
C LEU A 275 2.58 -8.34 8.33
N HIS A 276 3.72 -7.80 8.78
CA HIS A 276 3.80 -6.49 9.42
C HIS A 276 5.15 -5.80 9.19
N GLY A 277 5.26 -4.55 9.63
CA GLY A 277 6.40 -3.67 9.31
C GLY A 277 7.76 -4.14 9.84
N ASP A 278 7.81 -4.91 10.94
CA ASP A 278 9.07 -5.37 11.55
C ASP A 278 9.68 -6.58 10.81
N MET A 279 8.94 -7.22 9.92
CA MET A 279 9.47 -8.32 9.11
C MET A 279 10.51 -7.82 8.11
N ASN A 280 11.61 -8.56 7.98
CA ASN A 280 12.57 -8.28 6.92
C ASN A 280 11.97 -8.60 5.53
N GLN A 281 12.49 -7.94 4.48
CA GLN A 281 11.92 -8.03 3.14
C GLN A 281 11.91 -9.46 2.57
N ARG A 282 12.91 -10.27 2.92
CA ARG A 282 12.97 -11.68 2.46
C ARG A 282 11.82 -12.52 3.03
N MET A 283 11.52 -12.33 4.32
CA MET A 283 10.38 -13.01 4.96
C MET A 283 9.05 -12.54 4.35
N ARG A 284 8.87 -11.21 4.18
CA ARG A 284 7.65 -10.66 3.55
C ARG A 284 7.41 -11.25 2.16
N THR A 285 8.44 -11.25 1.31
CA THR A 285 8.35 -11.84 -0.05
C THR A 285 7.98 -13.32 0.03
N ARG A 286 8.65 -14.10 0.90
CA ARG A 286 8.35 -15.53 1.07
C ARG A 286 6.89 -15.77 1.50
N THR A 287 6.39 -15.02 2.48
CA THR A 287 5.00 -15.13 2.97
C THR A 287 4.01 -14.82 1.85
N LEU A 288 4.23 -13.74 1.09
CA LEU A 288 3.36 -13.37 -0.03
C LEU A 288 3.41 -14.39 -1.17
N ASP A 289 4.58 -14.99 -1.44
CA ASP A 289 4.70 -16.05 -2.45
C ASP A 289 3.99 -17.33 -2.01
N GLN A 290 4.04 -17.67 -0.72
CA GLN A 290 3.26 -18.80 -0.17
C GLN A 290 1.76 -18.55 -0.30
N LEU A 291 1.29 -17.34 -0.02
CA LEU A 291 -0.10 -16.95 -0.20
C LEU A 291 -0.53 -17.07 -1.67
N ARG A 292 0.25 -16.49 -2.61
CA ARG A 292 -0.04 -16.55 -4.06
C ARG A 292 -0.10 -17.97 -4.62
N ARG A 293 0.70 -18.87 -4.07
CA ARG A 293 0.74 -20.29 -4.48
C ARG A 293 -0.32 -21.16 -3.79
N GLY A 294 -1.14 -20.58 -2.91
CA GLY A 294 -2.14 -21.34 -2.15
C GLY A 294 -1.59 -22.19 -1.01
N HIS A 295 -0.28 -22.08 -0.70
CA HIS A 295 0.33 -22.82 0.40
C HIS A 295 0.03 -22.20 1.78
N LEU A 296 -0.39 -20.96 1.81
CA LEU A 296 -0.83 -20.24 2.98
C LEU A 296 -2.32 -19.94 2.84
N ARG A 297 -3.12 -20.35 3.83
CA ARG A 297 -4.58 -20.15 3.82
C ARG A 297 -4.99 -18.82 4.46
N VAL A 298 -4.29 -18.41 5.53
CA VAL A 298 -4.65 -17.21 6.29
C VAL A 298 -3.43 -16.29 6.41
N LEU A 299 -3.61 -15.03 6.02
CA LEU A 299 -2.63 -13.98 6.22
C LEU A 299 -3.13 -13.00 7.27
N ILE A 300 -2.41 -12.84 8.38
CA ILE A 300 -2.73 -11.82 9.38
C ILE A 300 -1.86 -10.59 9.12
N ALA A 301 -2.47 -9.45 8.89
CA ALA A 301 -1.73 -8.28 8.45
C ALA A 301 -2.18 -6.98 9.11
N THR A 302 -1.23 -6.05 9.27
CA THR A 302 -1.56 -4.64 9.57
C THR A 302 -1.84 -3.88 8.29
N ASP A 303 -2.59 -2.77 8.37
CA ASP A 303 -2.93 -1.94 7.21
C ASP A 303 -1.71 -1.58 6.36
N VAL A 304 -0.66 -1.09 7.01
CA VAL A 304 0.57 -0.68 6.32
C VAL A 304 1.20 -1.83 5.54
N ALA A 305 1.19 -3.03 6.11
CA ALA A 305 1.83 -4.18 5.50
C ALA A 305 0.98 -4.84 4.41
N ALA A 306 -0.34 -4.79 4.53
CA ALA A 306 -1.29 -5.32 3.55
C ALA A 306 -1.51 -4.41 2.34
N ARG A 307 -1.04 -3.15 2.42
CA ARG A 307 -1.10 -2.22 1.28
C ARG A 307 -0.29 -2.76 0.09
N GLY A 308 -0.84 -2.63 -1.10
CA GLY A 308 -0.19 -3.10 -2.31
C GLY A 308 -0.19 -4.63 -2.50
N ILE A 309 -0.84 -5.42 -1.64
CA ILE A 309 -1.01 -6.86 -1.87
C ILE A 309 -2.01 -7.08 -3.01
N ASP A 310 -1.54 -7.69 -4.09
CA ASP A 310 -2.39 -8.17 -5.18
C ASP A 310 -2.33 -9.70 -5.21
N VAL A 311 -3.37 -10.31 -4.64
CA VAL A 311 -3.61 -11.76 -4.67
C VAL A 311 -5.07 -11.97 -5.06
N ARG A 312 -5.29 -12.60 -6.19
CA ARG A 312 -6.64 -12.78 -6.78
C ARG A 312 -7.46 -13.89 -6.10
N THR A 313 -6.80 -14.76 -5.36
CA THR A 313 -7.39 -15.96 -4.74
C THR A 313 -8.00 -15.73 -3.36
N ILE A 314 -7.97 -14.48 -2.87
CA ILE A 314 -8.51 -14.15 -1.57
C ILE A 314 -10.04 -14.12 -1.64
N SER A 315 -10.67 -15.12 -1.03
CA SER A 315 -12.12 -15.24 -0.91
C SER A 315 -12.70 -14.38 0.20
N HIS A 316 -11.95 -14.22 1.32
CA HIS A 316 -12.43 -13.55 2.51
C HIS A 316 -11.49 -12.46 3.01
N VAL A 317 -12.07 -11.34 3.41
CA VAL A 317 -11.39 -10.28 4.19
C VAL A 317 -12.05 -10.21 5.56
N ILE A 318 -11.26 -10.35 6.62
CA ILE A 318 -11.75 -10.30 7.99
C ILE A 318 -11.14 -9.10 8.69
N ASN A 319 -11.94 -8.11 9.05
CA ASN A 319 -11.54 -7.02 9.91
C ASN A 319 -11.65 -7.49 11.36
N TYR A 320 -10.59 -8.13 11.87
CA TYR A 320 -10.50 -8.51 13.27
C TYR A 320 -10.56 -7.26 14.16
N ASP A 321 -9.85 -6.20 13.79
CA ASP A 321 -10.02 -4.85 14.31
C ASP A 321 -10.52 -3.91 13.23
N LEU A 322 -11.52 -3.09 13.56
CA LEU A 322 -12.00 -2.06 12.65
C LEU A 322 -10.91 -1.01 12.38
N PRO A 323 -10.82 -0.48 11.16
CA PRO A 323 -9.85 0.56 10.84
C PRO A 323 -10.20 1.86 11.55
N LYS A 324 -9.19 2.63 11.94
CA LYS A 324 -9.36 3.95 12.57
C LYS A 324 -9.89 4.99 11.59
N VAL A 325 -9.56 4.86 10.31
CA VAL A 325 -10.00 5.72 9.21
C VAL A 325 -10.97 4.95 8.34
N ALA A 326 -12.15 5.50 8.11
CA ALA A 326 -13.21 4.83 7.36
C ALA A 326 -12.81 4.50 5.91
N ALA A 327 -11.96 5.32 5.28
CA ALA A 327 -11.42 5.05 3.95
C ALA A 327 -10.60 3.75 3.89
N ASP A 328 -9.88 3.40 4.97
CA ASP A 328 -9.10 2.15 5.02
C ASP A 328 -10.00 0.91 4.96
N TYR A 329 -11.24 1.00 5.43
CA TYR A 329 -12.22 -0.09 5.32
C TYR A 329 -12.40 -0.52 3.86
N VAL A 330 -12.62 0.44 2.96
CA VAL A 330 -12.79 0.19 1.53
C VAL A 330 -11.53 -0.44 0.91
N HIS A 331 -10.35 0.03 1.31
CA HIS A 331 -9.07 -0.54 0.84
C HIS A 331 -8.82 -1.94 1.35
N ARG A 332 -9.30 -2.28 2.57
CA ARG A 332 -9.22 -3.64 3.12
C ARG A 332 -10.14 -4.58 2.38
N ILE A 333 -11.43 -4.26 2.27
CA ILE A 333 -12.41 -5.14 1.62
C ILE A 333 -12.10 -5.34 0.14
N GLY A 334 -11.55 -4.34 -0.54
CA GLY A 334 -11.05 -4.44 -1.92
C GLY A 334 -9.84 -5.38 -2.10
N ARG A 335 -9.43 -6.15 -1.07
CA ARG A 335 -8.47 -7.25 -1.24
C ARG A 335 -9.16 -8.52 -1.71
N THR A 336 -10.48 -8.64 -1.58
CA THR A 336 -11.32 -9.69 -2.18
C THR A 336 -12.19 -9.15 -3.32
N GLY A 337 -12.98 -9.96 -3.97
CA GLY A 337 -13.90 -9.55 -5.04
C GLY A 337 -13.19 -9.04 -6.30
N ARG A 338 -12.00 -9.54 -6.62
CA ARG A 338 -11.18 -9.07 -7.74
C ARG A 338 -11.40 -9.87 -9.01
N GLY A 339 -11.24 -9.19 -10.16
CA GLY A 339 -11.32 -9.85 -11.47
C GLY A 339 -12.68 -10.43 -11.81
N GLY A 340 -13.76 -9.85 -11.28
CA GLY A 340 -15.13 -10.33 -11.51
C GLY A 340 -15.59 -11.45 -10.58
N SER A 341 -14.75 -11.87 -9.63
CA SER A 341 -15.13 -12.86 -8.61
C SER A 341 -15.91 -12.20 -7.48
N SER A 342 -16.81 -12.96 -6.82
CA SER A 342 -17.43 -12.54 -5.56
C SER A 342 -16.46 -12.66 -4.40
N GLY A 343 -16.66 -11.83 -3.37
CA GLY A 343 -15.87 -11.84 -2.14
C GLY A 343 -16.74 -11.63 -0.91
N ILE A 344 -16.22 -12.02 0.26
CA ILE A 344 -16.91 -11.81 1.54
C ILE A 344 -16.01 -10.99 2.45
N ALA A 345 -16.56 -9.92 3.01
CA ALA A 345 -15.91 -9.07 4.01
C ALA A 345 -16.64 -9.20 5.35
N ILE A 346 -15.94 -9.68 6.38
CA ILE A 346 -16.48 -9.88 7.71
C ILE A 346 -15.80 -8.92 8.66
N SER A 347 -16.60 -8.16 9.42
CA SER A 347 -16.11 -7.23 10.43
C SER A 347 -16.49 -7.73 11.83
N LEU A 348 -15.49 -7.85 12.70
CA LEU A 348 -15.70 -8.19 14.12
C LEU A 348 -15.69 -6.90 14.93
N ALA A 349 -16.79 -6.57 15.61
CA ALA A 349 -16.91 -5.35 16.36
C ALA A 349 -17.38 -5.61 17.81
N GLU A 350 -16.78 -4.91 18.75
CA GLU A 350 -17.20 -4.84 20.14
C GLU A 350 -18.05 -3.59 20.38
N ARG A 351 -18.75 -3.50 21.52
CA ARG A 351 -19.57 -2.30 21.87
C ARG A 351 -18.76 -1.01 21.84
N ARG A 352 -17.46 -1.07 22.15
CA ARG A 352 -16.57 0.10 22.11
C ARG A 352 -16.32 0.62 20.68
N ASP A 353 -16.53 -0.20 19.66
CA ASP A 353 -16.22 0.11 18.26
C ASP A 353 -17.38 0.79 17.51
N VAL A 354 -18.52 1.07 18.19
CA VAL A 354 -19.73 1.68 17.61
C VAL A 354 -19.41 2.97 16.83
N ARG A 355 -18.48 3.80 17.34
CA ARG A 355 -18.10 5.05 16.66
C ARG A 355 -17.40 4.80 15.34
N LEU A 356 -16.50 3.81 15.29
CA LEU A 356 -15.79 3.41 14.08
C LEU A 356 -16.76 2.79 13.08
N LEU A 357 -17.65 1.93 13.54
CA LEU A 357 -18.68 1.32 12.72
C LEU A 357 -19.57 2.37 12.04
N ARG A 358 -20.09 3.34 12.80
CA ARG A 358 -20.90 4.43 12.25
C ARG A 358 -20.10 5.33 11.26
N ALA A 359 -18.81 5.51 11.48
CA ALA A 359 -17.96 6.25 10.53
C ALA A 359 -17.81 5.47 9.21
N ILE A 360 -17.65 4.16 9.27
CA ILE A 360 -17.57 3.27 8.11
C ILE A 360 -18.90 3.29 7.34
N GLU A 361 -20.04 3.08 8.01
CA GLU A 361 -21.36 3.07 7.38
C GLU A 361 -21.71 4.41 6.69
N ARG A 362 -21.33 5.54 7.32
CA ARG A 362 -21.49 6.87 6.70
C ARG A 362 -20.61 7.05 5.48
N TYR A 363 -19.38 6.55 5.53
CA TYR A 363 -18.42 6.68 4.43
C TYR A 363 -18.80 5.81 3.24
N THR A 364 -19.27 4.57 3.51
CA THR A 364 -19.72 3.62 2.49
C THR A 364 -21.14 3.87 2.02
N SER A 365 -21.89 4.70 2.74
CA SER A 365 -23.34 4.92 2.55
C SER A 365 -24.18 3.62 2.60
N GLN A 366 -23.65 2.61 3.28
CA GLN A 366 -24.30 1.29 3.43
C GLN A 366 -24.25 0.84 4.89
N PRO A 367 -25.36 0.37 5.47
CA PRO A 367 -25.35 -0.28 6.77
C PRO A 367 -24.70 -1.66 6.66
N LEU A 368 -23.92 -2.04 7.66
CA LEU A 368 -23.36 -3.38 7.75
C LEU A 368 -24.40 -4.34 8.37
N ALA A 369 -24.77 -5.36 7.61
CA ALA A 369 -25.73 -6.36 8.08
C ALA A 369 -25.14 -7.17 9.23
N VAL A 370 -25.88 -7.23 10.35
CA VAL A 370 -25.50 -8.02 11.52
C VAL A 370 -25.80 -9.48 11.25
N HIS A 371 -24.79 -10.33 11.38
CA HIS A 371 -24.88 -11.78 11.27
C HIS A 371 -24.48 -12.42 12.61
N THR A 372 -24.91 -13.65 12.83
CA THR A 372 -24.53 -14.47 13.97
C THR A 372 -24.04 -15.83 13.49
N LEU A 373 -23.06 -16.40 14.19
CA LEU A 373 -22.62 -17.77 13.99
C LEU A 373 -23.35 -18.67 14.99
N PRO A 374 -23.98 -19.76 14.54
CA PRO A 374 -24.64 -20.68 15.44
C PRO A 374 -23.70 -21.23 16.54
N GLY A 375 -24.12 -21.10 17.80
CA GLY A 375 -23.32 -21.48 18.96
C GLY A 375 -22.28 -20.47 19.41
N LEU A 376 -22.16 -19.33 18.73
CA LEU A 376 -21.28 -18.22 19.05
C LEU A 376 -22.05 -16.88 19.02
N GLU A 377 -23.31 -16.90 19.45
CA GLU A 377 -24.13 -15.70 19.52
C GLU A 377 -23.61 -14.74 20.60
N PRO A 378 -23.62 -13.43 20.37
CA PRO A 378 -23.21 -12.45 21.36
C PRO A 378 -24.21 -12.40 22.51
N ARG A 379 -23.74 -12.27 23.74
CA ARG A 379 -24.55 -12.05 24.93
C ARG A 379 -25.09 -10.64 25.00
N SER A 380 -24.40 -9.70 24.34
CA SER A 380 -24.74 -8.27 24.33
C SER A 380 -25.09 -7.82 22.91
N THR A 381 -26.17 -7.08 22.78
CA THR A 381 -26.53 -6.41 21.51
C THR A 381 -25.75 -5.11 21.34
N MET A 382 -25.42 -4.74 20.10
CA MET A 382 -24.94 -3.40 19.79
C MET A 382 -25.98 -2.37 20.25
N PRO A 383 -25.60 -1.20 20.79
CA PRO A 383 -26.53 -0.14 21.12
C PRO A 383 -27.35 0.21 19.88
N ALA A 384 -28.66 0.09 19.98
CA ALA A 384 -29.58 0.50 18.93
C ALA A 384 -29.32 1.99 18.58
N ASP A 385 -29.47 2.28 17.31
CA ASP A 385 -29.33 3.66 16.83
C ASP A 385 -30.40 4.53 17.52
N ASP A 386 -30.01 5.47 18.38
CA ASP A 386 -30.88 6.54 18.86
C ASP A 386 -31.17 7.54 17.72
N ARG A 387 -31.45 7.05 16.53
CA ARG A 387 -32.12 7.81 15.49
C ARG A 387 -33.56 7.96 15.90
N ARG A 388 -33.84 8.89 16.82
CA ARG A 388 -35.18 9.48 16.86
C ARG A 388 -35.41 10.05 15.45
N PRO A 389 -36.39 9.54 14.68
CA PRO A 389 -36.83 10.23 13.49
C PRO A 389 -37.20 11.63 13.96
N GLY A 390 -36.67 12.67 13.28
CA GLY A 390 -36.83 14.06 13.65
C GLY A 390 -38.20 14.30 14.21
N GLY A 391 -38.26 14.51 15.51
CA GLY A 391 -39.51 14.75 16.21
C GLY A 391 -40.14 16.03 15.67
N GLY A 392 -41.13 15.85 14.86
CA GLY A 392 -42.08 16.90 14.56
C GLY A 392 -42.50 17.57 15.88
N GLY A 393 -42.47 18.88 15.89
CA GLY A 393 -42.84 19.69 17.02
C GLY A 393 -44.13 19.22 17.68
N GLY A 394 -44.01 18.67 18.88
CA GLY A 394 -45.17 18.48 19.77
C GLY A 394 -45.66 19.86 20.22
N PRO A 395 -46.99 20.04 20.26
CA PRO A 395 -47.55 21.34 20.61
C PRO A 395 -47.15 21.70 22.04
N ARG A 396 -46.57 22.92 22.19
CA ARG A 396 -46.36 23.54 23.48
C ARG A 396 -47.70 23.58 24.24
N ARG A 397 -47.82 22.80 25.28
CA ARG A 397 -48.90 22.95 26.27
C ARG A 397 -48.66 24.27 26.99
N ASP A 398 -49.50 25.22 26.66
CA ASP A 398 -49.74 26.45 27.35
C ASP A 398 -50.39 26.09 28.72
N GLY A 399 -49.54 26.10 29.75
CA GLY A 399 -50.01 25.89 31.13
C GLY A 399 -50.14 27.26 31.83
N GLY A 400 -51.31 27.84 31.71
CA GLY A 400 -51.66 29.02 32.46
C GLY A 400 -51.46 28.78 33.97
N ARG A 401 -50.72 29.68 34.60
CA ARG A 401 -50.69 29.85 36.06
C ARG A 401 -51.41 31.12 36.44
N SER A 402 -52.50 30.87 37.11
CA SER A 402 -53.34 31.79 37.85
C SER A 402 -52.59 32.58 38.89
N TYR A 403 -53.06 33.81 39.01
CA TYR A 403 -52.70 34.84 40.02
C TYR A 403 -52.93 34.36 41.44
N GLY A 404 -51.96 34.67 42.34
CA GLY A 404 -52.12 34.65 43.81
C GLY A 404 -51.26 35.74 44.47
N ASN A 405 -51.92 36.59 45.07
CA ASN A 405 -51.72 37.88 45.81
C ASN A 405 -50.50 37.96 46.75
N ALA A 406 -50.02 39.17 46.87
CA ALA A 406 -48.95 39.75 47.69
C ALA A 406 -49.15 39.62 49.25
N PRO A 407 -48.18 40.01 50.12
CA PRO A 407 -47.92 41.41 50.35
C PRO A 407 -46.46 41.85 50.65
N ARG A 408 -46.33 43.19 50.56
CA ARG A 408 -45.18 44.05 50.74
C ARG A 408 -44.61 44.02 52.18
N PHE A 409 -43.30 44.37 52.26
CA PHE A 409 -42.60 45.30 53.27
C PHE A 409 -41.09 45.04 53.00
N GLY A 410 -40.16 45.95 52.92
CA GLY A 410 -40.07 47.34 53.19
C GLY A 410 -38.63 47.83 52.93
N ASP A 411 -38.49 49.04 52.62
CA ASP A 411 -37.38 49.96 52.50
C ASP A 411 -35.95 49.56 52.98
N ASN A 412 -34.93 49.89 52.25
CA ASN A 412 -34.10 51.07 52.57
C ASN A 412 -32.93 51.28 51.56
N LYS A 413 -32.95 52.47 50.97
CA LYS A 413 -31.89 53.48 50.75
C LYS A 413 -30.66 53.13 49.88
N ARG A 414 -30.63 53.85 48.79
CA ARG A 414 -29.46 54.40 48.07
C ARG A 414 -28.60 55.36 48.94
N PRO A 415 -27.36 55.76 48.53
CA PRO A 415 -27.11 56.63 47.36
C PRO A 415 -25.80 56.31 46.58
N SER A 416 -25.77 56.48 45.27
CA SER A 416 -25.31 57.63 44.43
C SER A 416 -23.81 57.94 44.42
N GLY A 417 -23.31 58.07 43.21
CA GLY A 417 -22.12 58.79 42.77
C GLY A 417 -21.30 57.90 41.82
N GLY A 418 -20.95 58.29 40.69
CA GLY A 418 -20.96 59.50 39.91
C GLY A 418 -19.69 59.55 39.06
N PHE A 419 -19.83 59.68 37.74
CA PHE A 419 -18.92 60.36 36.84
C PHE A 419 -17.44 59.89 36.65
N GLY A 420 -17.01 59.73 35.40
CA GLY A 420 -15.70 60.15 35.00
C GLY A 420 -15.14 59.44 33.75
N SER A 421 -15.33 60.04 32.60
CA SER A 421 -14.62 59.88 31.35
C SER A 421 -13.12 60.19 31.47
N GLY A 422 -12.27 59.55 30.67
CA GLY A 422 -10.92 60.06 30.49
C GLY A 422 -10.00 59.18 29.66
N ALA A 423 -9.75 59.59 28.46
CA ALA A 423 -8.71 59.08 27.56
C ALA A 423 -7.30 59.44 28.07
N GLY A 424 -6.30 58.64 27.74
CA GLY A 424 -4.89 58.99 27.93
C GLY A 424 -3.91 57.90 27.49
N ARG A 425 -3.34 58.10 26.31
CA ARG A 425 -2.06 57.54 25.90
C ARG A 425 -0.97 57.85 26.89
N PHE A 426 0.03 56.99 27.08
CA PHE A 426 1.46 57.32 27.04
C PHE A 426 2.34 56.08 27.04
N ASP A 427 3.35 56.13 26.15
CA ASP A 427 4.55 55.32 26.01
C ASP A 427 5.42 55.32 27.26
N ARG A 428 6.18 54.24 27.50
CA ARG A 428 7.61 54.21 27.78
C ARG A 428 8.11 52.86 28.30
N GLU A 429 9.05 52.28 27.59
CA GLU A 429 10.10 51.38 28.10
C GLU A 429 11.12 52.15 28.96
N PRO A 430 12.20 51.54 29.48
CA PRO A 430 12.48 50.24 30.13
C PRO A 430 13.25 50.37 31.45
N ARG A 431 13.50 49.28 32.18
CA ARG A 431 14.66 48.99 33.09
C ARG A 431 14.40 47.71 33.90
N ARG A 432 15.21 46.69 33.73
CA ARG A 432 16.42 46.18 34.38
C ARG A 432 16.31 45.74 35.85
N ASP A 433 16.90 44.55 36.09
CA ASP A 433 17.44 43.91 37.30
C ASP A 433 16.44 43.07 38.10
N GLY A 434 16.66 41.85 38.48
CA GLY A 434 17.79 40.97 38.66
C GLY A 434 17.34 39.71 39.38
N GLU A 435 18.14 38.67 39.24
CA GLU A 435 18.31 37.48 40.12
C GLU A 435 17.12 36.53 40.35
N SER A 436 17.23 35.20 40.28
CA SER A 436 18.31 34.21 40.42
C SER A 436 17.84 32.81 39.95
N ARG A 437 18.75 32.04 39.44
CA ARG A 437 18.64 30.60 39.03
C ARG A 437 18.66 29.66 40.26
N PRO A 438 18.27 28.37 40.10
CA PRO A 438 19.35 27.36 39.91
C PRO A 438 19.06 26.32 38.80
N ALA A 439 19.97 26.05 38.03
CA ALA A 439 20.87 24.99 37.58
C ALA A 439 20.24 23.63 37.25
N SER A 440 20.36 23.25 35.97
CA SER A 440 20.37 21.87 35.51
C SER A 440 21.81 21.51 35.09
N PRO A 441 22.27 20.26 35.28
CA PRO A 441 23.58 19.82 34.80
C PRO A 441 23.44 18.98 33.52
N TRP A 442 24.32 19.23 32.59
CA TRP A 442 24.90 18.40 31.53
C TRP A 442 25.07 19.19 30.24
N ALA A 443 26.21 19.82 30.15
CA ALA A 443 26.90 20.17 28.93
C ALA A 443 28.42 20.30 29.27
N GLY A 444 29.22 19.58 28.57
CA GLY A 444 30.66 19.74 28.69
C GLY A 444 31.29 19.18 27.44
N ASN A 445 32.08 19.65 26.97
CA ASN A 445 32.95 20.67 26.41
C ASN A 445 33.94 20.00 25.47
N SER A 446 34.18 20.63 24.38
CA SER A 446 35.13 20.31 23.32
C SER A 446 36.56 20.85 23.67
N ASP A 447 37.53 20.27 22.95
CA ASP A 447 38.91 20.74 22.64
C ASP A 447 40.01 20.51 23.64
N THR A 448 41.02 19.68 23.27
CA THR A 448 42.33 20.12 22.81
C THR A 448 43.27 18.94 22.51
N ARG A 449 44.08 19.14 21.50
CA ARG A 449 45.18 18.35 20.94
C ARG A 449 46.27 17.95 21.96
N ARG A 450 46.88 16.77 21.79
CA ARG A 450 48.33 16.51 21.46
C ARG A 450 48.82 15.14 21.92
N ASP A 451 49.38 14.45 20.95
CA ASP A 451 50.61 13.64 20.90
C ASP A 451 50.93 12.52 21.91
N ALA A 452 51.20 11.40 21.27
CA ALA A 452 52.37 10.50 21.38
C ALA A 452 52.36 9.36 22.41
N THR A 453 52.52 8.17 21.81
CA THR A 453 53.38 7.04 22.20
C THR A 453 52.91 6.06 23.29
N ALA A 454 53.13 4.79 22.88
CA ALA A 454 53.42 3.58 23.63
C ALA A 454 52.27 2.67 24.10
N ALA A 455 52.24 1.49 23.46
CA ALA A 455 51.60 0.27 23.94
C ALA A 455 52.27 -0.27 25.21
N PRO A 456 51.59 -1.12 26.01
CA PRO A 456 51.94 -2.52 26.03
C PRO A 456 50.79 -3.54 26.17
N ARG A 457 50.94 -4.59 25.40
CA ARG A 457 50.74 -6.06 25.59
C ARG A 457 49.82 -6.60 26.71
N HIS A 458 48.93 -7.44 26.25
CA HIS A 458 48.27 -8.68 26.69
C HIS A 458 48.37 -9.20 28.15
N PRO A 459 47.36 -9.99 28.64
CA PRO A 459 47.34 -11.42 28.28
C PRO A 459 45.96 -12.03 27.93
N GLU A 460 46.11 -13.11 27.20
CA GLU A 460 45.11 -14.05 26.68
C GLU A 460 44.35 -14.84 27.79
N HIS A 461 43.08 -15.12 27.53
CA HIS A 461 42.44 -16.32 28.05
C HIS A 461 41.80 -17.09 26.92
N ARG A 462 42.39 -18.23 26.63
CA ARG A 462 41.90 -19.34 25.81
C ARG A 462 40.75 -20.02 26.50
N THR A 463 39.66 -20.29 25.76
CA THR A 463 38.82 -21.48 26.00
C THR A 463 38.57 -22.17 24.65
N GLU A 464 38.95 -23.42 24.66
CA GLU A 464 38.95 -24.38 23.56
C GLU A 464 37.55 -24.86 23.24
N PHE A 465 37.22 -25.04 21.92
CA PHE A 465 36.20 -25.92 21.42
C PHE A 465 36.77 -26.94 20.44
N PRO A 466 36.34 -28.22 20.47
CA PRO A 466 37.01 -29.29 19.77
C PRO A 466 36.65 -29.38 18.29
N HIS A 467 37.66 -29.67 17.49
CA HIS A 467 37.63 -30.00 16.07
C HIS A 467 36.98 -31.38 15.86
N VAL A 468 36.03 -31.47 14.93
CA VAL A 468 35.62 -32.74 14.29
C VAL A 468 36.29 -32.83 12.92
N ALA A 469 37.01 -33.91 12.73
CA ALA A 469 37.90 -34.20 11.62
C ALA A 469 37.19 -34.47 10.30
N LYS A 470 37.75 -33.89 9.23
CA LYS A 470 37.52 -34.31 7.83
C LYS A 470 38.22 -35.66 7.58
N ARG A 471 37.49 -36.63 7.08
CA ARG A 471 38.08 -37.81 6.42
C ARG A 471 38.16 -37.58 4.92
N SER A 472 39.35 -37.51 4.41
CA SER A 472 39.74 -37.70 3.02
C SER A 472 39.81 -39.22 2.73
N SER A 473 39.22 -39.68 1.63
CA SER A 473 39.49 -41.00 1.07
C SER A 473 40.16 -40.86 -0.28
N THR A 474 41.39 -41.28 -0.29
CA THR A 474 42.23 -41.47 -1.47
C THR A 474 41.87 -42.75 -2.21
N HIS A 475 42.03 -42.67 -3.53
CA HIS A 475 42.01 -43.77 -4.50
C HIS A 475 42.92 -44.98 -4.14
N HIS A 476 42.47 -46.18 -4.46
CA HIS A 476 43.33 -47.26 -4.94
C HIS A 476 42.66 -48.08 -6.03
N ASN A 477 43.45 -48.29 -7.09
CA ASN A 477 43.20 -48.97 -8.35
C ASN A 477 43.76 -50.39 -8.29
N ALA A 478 43.03 -51.41 -8.73
CA ALA A 478 43.50 -52.72 -9.24
C ALA A 478 42.23 -53.48 -9.67
N GLY A 479 41.99 -53.97 -10.92
CA GLY A 479 42.84 -54.73 -11.75
C GLY A 479 42.20 -56.10 -11.95
N GLY A 480 41.86 -56.52 -13.20
CA GLY A 480 41.46 -57.89 -13.57
C GLY A 480 39.96 -58.06 -13.90
N GLY A 481 39.46 -58.47 -15.07
CA GLY A 481 39.99 -59.22 -16.18
C GLY A 481 38.95 -60.30 -16.57
N PHE A 482 38.77 -60.53 -17.90
CA PHE A 482 38.01 -61.60 -18.55
C PHE A 482 36.48 -61.49 -18.53
N GLY A 483 35.74 -61.60 -19.65
CA GLY A 483 35.86 -62.23 -20.96
C GLY A 483 34.51 -62.26 -21.58
N GLY A 484 34.44 -62.03 -22.88
CA GLY A 484 33.95 -62.95 -23.92
C GLY A 484 32.45 -62.88 -24.23
N GLY A 485 32.13 -62.58 -25.50
CA GLY A 485 30.88 -63.01 -26.08
C GLY A 485 30.40 -62.16 -27.26
N ARG A 486 30.75 -62.53 -28.44
CA ARG A 486 30.31 -62.10 -29.77
C ARG A 486 28.81 -62.33 -30.01
N SER A 487 28.21 -61.54 -30.92
CA SER A 487 27.60 -61.83 -32.19
C SER A 487 26.82 -60.61 -32.69
N GLU A 488 27.20 -59.99 -33.78
CA GLU A 488 26.84 -60.13 -35.18
C GLU A 488 25.36 -59.86 -35.50
N GLY A 489 25.17 -58.97 -36.48
CA GLY A 489 24.09 -58.97 -37.45
C GLY A 489 23.51 -57.59 -37.76
N SER A 490 24.12 -56.90 -38.77
CA SER A 490 23.63 -56.54 -40.13
C SER A 490 22.19 -56.01 -40.14
N GLY A 491 21.85 -54.93 -40.82
CA GLY A 491 22.20 -54.30 -42.01
C GLY A 491 21.24 -53.18 -42.39
N ALA A 492 21.76 -52.22 -43.05
CA ALA A 492 21.35 -51.57 -44.30
C ALA A 492 19.91 -50.99 -44.45
N GLY A 493 19.87 -49.76 -44.91
CA GLY A 493 18.85 -49.31 -45.83
C GLY A 493 18.45 -47.85 -45.77
N LYS A 494 19.22 -46.91 -46.34
CA LYS A 494 18.65 -45.72 -46.99
C LYS A 494 18.12 -46.09 -48.33
N PRO A 495 17.12 -45.43 -48.93
CA PRO A 495 17.41 -44.26 -49.75
C PRO A 495 16.35 -43.16 -49.81
N ARG A 496 16.84 -42.01 -50.14
CA ARG A 496 16.51 -40.86 -50.96
C ARG A 496 15.27 -40.89 -51.87
N ALA A 497 14.71 -39.65 -51.98
CA ALA A 497 14.24 -38.86 -53.12
C ALA A 497 12.75 -38.86 -53.46
N GLY A 498 12.29 -37.59 -53.74
CA GLY A 498 11.11 -37.40 -54.56
C GLY A 498 10.48 -35.98 -54.35
N ARG A 499 10.97 -34.96 -55.07
CA ARG A 499 10.29 -33.71 -55.49
C ARG A 499 9.01 -34.04 -56.25
N THR A 500 8.00 -33.13 -56.12
CA THR A 500 7.28 -32.45 -57.25
C THR A 500 6.18 -31.56 -56.62
N PHE A 501 6.18 -30.29 -56.83
CA PHE A 501 5.45 -29.36 -57.70
C PHE A 501 4.01 -29.78 -58.08
N ASN A 502 3.02 -28.90 -57.72
CA ASN A 502 2.06 -28.17 -58.57
C ASN A 502 1.15 -27.37 -57.63
N ARG A 503 0.99 -26.11 -57.74
CA ARG A 503 0.25 -25.13 -58.56
C ARG A 503 -1.24 -25.46 -58.78
N ASP A 504 -2.00 -24.41 -58.55
CA ASP A 504 -3.33 -24.03 -59.04
C ASP A 504 -4.54 -24.33 -58.13
N ARG A 505 -5.08 -23.40 -57.44
CA ARG A 505 -6.14 -22.41 -57.73
C ARG A 505 -6.34 -21.49 -56.56
#